data_0012687dd73f237ed890d4a102910827
#
_entry.id   0012687dd73f237ed890d4a102910827
#
_cell.length_a   1.000
_cell.length_b   1.000
_cell.length_c   1.000
_cell.angle_alpha   90.00
_cell.angle_beta   90.00
_cell.angle_gamma   90.00
#
_symmetry.space_group_name_H-M   'P 1'
#
loop_
_entity.id
_entity.type
_entity.pdbx_description
1 polymer ?
#
loop_
_entity_poly.entity_id
_entity_poly.type
_entity_poly.pdbx_seq_one_letter_code
_entity_poly.pdbx_strand_id
1 'polypeptide(L)'
;MGLEVLVVPFVISPPYTMSLHDAFPRFVRQEVPLSVYTRLQLGGVAEFFAEPENEAELSALLKHCRKEQIPIHILGTGSSLLIPETGVPGVTIVLHSPEFCRITVDSPFLTAGAGAPLGQVVTQSVSHGLGGIEAFVGMPGSFGGAVCGNTGTIHGGGLGQWVESVRVIHFDGDISTLSKNEITFGYRYSSLENVVMLSATLRLEKEEPKELAKRMRKLWIIRKSQQPTGDTASVLAFKDPESGPSVSDLMEQVGLKRTRIGGAAISERNAGFITVDPDCISDDVVRLIRLVQEQVALSTEIGLESALKIW
;
A
#
# COMPACT_ATOMS: atom_id res chain seq x y z
N MET A 1 26.08 8.48 -6.87
CA MET A 1 25.32 8.39 -8.13
C MET A 1 23.95 8.92 -7.82
N GLY A 2 23.60 10.11 -8.34
CA GLY A 2 22.45 10.89 -7.89
C GLY A 2 21.14 10.17 -8.18
N LEU A 3 20.26 10.09 -7.18
CA LEU A 3 18.85 9.77 -7.33
C LEU A 3 18.20 10.95 -8.06
N GLU A 4 17.99 10.82 -9.36
CA GLU A 4 17.05 11.67 -10.08
C GLU A 4 15.65 11.40 -9.49
N VAL A 5 15.19 12.31 -8.66
CA VAL A 5 13.76 12.45 -8.38
C VAL A 5 13.14 12.84 -9.71
N LEU A 6 12.45 11.91 -10.36
CA LEU A 6 11.60 12.21 -11.50
C LEU A 6 10.48 13.15 -10.97
N VAL A 7 10.79 14.44 -10.97
CA VAL A 7 9.76 15.48 -10.91
C VAL A 7 9.08 15.42 -12.28
N VAL A 8 7.98 14.70 -12.36
CA VAL A 8 7.11 14.76 -13.54
C VAL A 8 6.62 16.20 -13.60
N PRO A 9 6.94 16.96 -14.67
CA PRO A 9 6.45 18.32 -14.79
C PRO A 9 4.91 18.31 -14.79
N PHE A 10 4.33 19.28 -14.09
CA PHE A 10 2.89 19.52 -14.09
C PHE A 10 2.46 19.76 -15.53
N VAL A 11 2.01 18.70 -16.18
CA VAL A 11 1.42 18.78 -17.51
C VAL A 11 0.02 19.33 -17.29
N ILE A 12 -0.20 20.59 -17.71
CA ILE A 12 -1.56 21.14 -17.86
C ILE A 12 -2.27 20.16 -18.81
N SER A 13 -3.16 19.36 -18.24
CA SER A 13 -3.93 18.37 -19.01
C SER A 13 -4.64 19.08 -20.15
N PRO A 14 -4.59 18.59 -21.40
CA PRO A 14 -5.37 19.15 -22.48
C PRO A 14 -6.85 19.15 -22.10
N PRO A 15 -7.65 20.13 -22.55
CA PRO A 15 -9.07 20.14 -22.26
C PRO A 15 -9.69 18.87 -22.85
N TYR A 16 -10.10 17.94 -21.98
CA TYR A 16 -10.83 16.74 -22.38
C TYR A 16 -12.11 17.17 -23.09
N THR A 17 -12.47 16.50 -24.17
CA THR A 17 -13.70 16.78 -24.95
C THR A 17 -14.97 16.63 -24.11
N MET A 18 -14.90 15.88 -23.01
CA MET A 18 -15.94 15.68 -22.00
C MET A 18 -15.26 15.41 -20.66
N SER A 19 -15.72 16.02 -19.59
CA SER A 19 -15.20 15.74 -18.26
C SER A 19 -15.38 14.26 -17.91
N LEU A 20 -14.40 13.64 -17.25
CA LEU A 20 -14.52 12.25 -16.80
C LEU A 20 -15.74 12.06 -15.88
N HIS A 21 -16.06 13.07 -15.08
CA HIS A 21 -17.26 13.09 -14.26
C HIS A 21 -18.55 13.05 -15.10
N ASP A 22 -18.60 13.79 -16.21
CA ASP A 22 -19.77 13.80 -17.10
C ASP A 22 -19.96 12.47 -17.85
N ALA A 23 -18.83 11.78 -18.13
CA ALA A 23 -18.85 10.44 -18.74
C ALA A 23 -19.32 9.36 -17.75
N PHE A 24 -19.02 9.52 -16.45
CA PHE A 24 -19.31 8.52 -15.41
C PHE A 24 -19.90 9.16 -14.13
N PRO A 25 -21.02 9.91 -14.20
CA PRO A 25 -21.51 10.73 -13.09
C PRO A 25 -21.96 9.93 -11.86
N ARG A 26 -22.17 8.62 -12.02
CA ARG A 26 -22.65 7.75 -10.95
C ARG A 26 -21.56 7.41 -9.94
N PHE A 27 -20.31 7.25 -10.35
CA PHE A 27 -19.23 6.77 -9.50
C PHE A 27 -17.91 7.55 -9.64
N VAL A 28 -17.88 8.64 -10.42
CA VAL A 28 -16.74 9.55 -10.52
C VAL A 28 -17.12 10.91 -9.92
N ARG A 29 -16.28 11.39 -9.01
CA ARG A 29 -16.38 12.71 -8.38
C ARG A 29 -15.14 13.54 -8.72
N GLN A 30 -15.20 14.86 -8.56
CA GLN A 30 -14.09 15.79 -8.78
C GLN A 30 -13.60 16.37 -7.46
N GLU A 31 -12.33 16.79 -7.43
CA GLU A 31 -11.71 17.53 -6.34
C GLU A 31 -11.91 16.90 -4.96
N VAL A 32 -11.74 15.57 -4.88
CA VAL A 32 -11.92 14.82 -3.63
C VAL A 32 -10.64 14.89 -2.78
N PRO A 33 -10.70 15.37 -1.53
CA PRO A 33 -9.55 15.38 -0.63
C PRO A 33 -9.02 13.96 -0.38
N LEU A 34 -7.74 13.72 -0.68
CA LEU A 34 -7.12 12.41 -0.51
C LEU A 34 -6.56 12.16 0.88
N SER A 35 -6.41 13.19 1.71
CA SER A 35 -5.94 13.08 3.10
C SER A 35 -6.77 12.09 3.92
N VAL A 36 -8.10 12.03 3.71
CA VAL A 36 -8.99 11.09 4.43
C VAL A 36 -8.81 9.63 4.00
N TYR A 37 -8.12 9.39 2.88
CA TYR A 37 -7.83 8.06 2.34
C TYR A 37 -6.38 7.61 2.57
N THR A 38 -5.56 8.43 3.23
CA THR A 38 -4.16 8.10 3.54
C THR A 38 -3.96 7.86 5.03
N ARG A 39 -3.02 6.97 5.36
CA ARG A 39 -2.67 6.67 6.76
C ARG A 39 -2.07 7.85 7.50
N LEU A 40 -1.32 8.71 6.80
CA LEU A 40 -0.74 9.92 7.37
C LEU A 40 -1.74 11.07 7.49
N GLN A 41 -2.94 10.95 6.88
CA GLN A 41 -3.93 12.02 6.79
C GLN A 41 -3.39 13.27 6.09
N LEU A 42 -2.41 13.09 5.21
CA LEU A 42 -1.79 14.11 4.38
C LEU A 42 -2.18 13.91 2.91
N GLY A 43 -2.11 14.98 2.15
CA GLY A 43 -2.31 15.01 0.71
C GLY A 43 -3.42 15.94 0.26
N GLY A 44 -3.23 16.49 -0.94
CA GLY A 44 -4.18 17.36 -1.61
C GLY A 44 -5.38 16.60 -2.21
N VAL A 45 -5.96 17.16 -3.26
CA VAL A 45 -7.15 16.60 -3.91
C VAL A 45 -6.79 15.66 -5.06
N ALA A 46 -7.62 14.66 -5.32
CA ALA A 46 -7.67 13.97 -6.61
C ALA A 46 -8.42 14.85 -7.61
N GLU A 47 -7.87 15.05 -8.82
CA GLU A 47 -8.59 15.72 -9.89
C GLU A 47 -9.92 15.02 -10.17
N PHE A 48 -9.88 13.70 -10.37
CA PHE A 48 -11.05 12.81 -10.40
C PHE A 48 -10.86 11.67 -9.40
N PHE A 49 -11.96 11.27 -8.77
CA PHE A 49 -12.00 10.18 -7.80
C PHE A 49 -13.10 9.21 -8.19
N ALA A 50 -12.75 7.94 -8.41
CA ALA A 50 -13.67 6.93 -8.92
C ALA A 50 -13.84 5.76 -7.96
N GLU A 51 -15.09 5.39 -7.70
CA GLU A 51 -15.50 4.24 -6.88
C GLU A 51 -16.41 3.30 -7.69
N PRO A 52 -15.86 2.56 -8.68
CA PRO A 52 -16.67 1.62 -9.48
C PRO A 52 -17.25 0.52 -8.58
N GLU A 53 -18.50 0.14 -8.83
CA GLU A 53 -19.20 -0.87 -8.04
C GLU A 53 -18.90 -2.30 -8.51
N ASN A 54 -18.51 -2.47 -9.78
CA ASN A 54 -18.30 -3.77 -10.42
C ASN A 54 -17.22 -3.69 -11.51
N GLU A 55 -16.82 -4.88 -12.00
CA GLU A 55 -15.78 -5.00 -13.03
C GLU A 55 -16.16 -4.35 -14.36
N ALA A 56 -17.43 -4.32 -14.73
CA ALA A 56 -17.87 -3.71 -15.97
C ALA A 56 -17.68 -2.18 -15.95
N GLU A 57 -17.98 -1.54 -14.82
CA GLU A 57 -17.74 -0.11 -14.63
C GLU A 57 -16.25 0.22 -14.61
N LEU A 58 -15.46 -0.59 -13.91
CA LEU A 58 -14.00 -0.44 -13.88
C LEU A 58 -13.41 -0.59 -15.29
N SER A 59 -13.83 -1.61 -16.06
CA SER A 59 -13.37 -1.82 -17.43
C SER A 59 -13.72 -0.64 -18.34
N ALA A 60 -14.96 -0.13 -18.25
CA ALA A 60 -15.39 1.02 -19.03
C ALA A 60 -14.58 2.29 -18.70
N LEU A 61 -14.31 2.53 -17.41
CA LEU A 61 -13.49 3.63 -16.93
C LEU A 61 -12.05 3.54 -17.45
N LEU A 62 -11.41 2.36 -17.32
CA LEU A 62 -10.02 2.15 -17.78
C LEU A 62 -9.88 2.35 -19.28
N LYS A 63 -10.82 1.82 -20.08
CA LYS A 63 -10.86 2.02 -21.55
C LYS A 63 -10.97 3.49 -21.92
N HIS A 64 -11.84 4.23 -21.22
CA HIS A 64 -12.01 5.66 -21.43
C HIS A 64 -10.74 6.43 -21.08
N CYS A 65 -10.16 6.17 -19.90
CA CYS A 65 -8.91 6.82 -19.46
C CYS A 65 -7.76 6.56 -20.42
N ARG A 66 -7.62 5.31 -20.92
CA ARG A 66 -6.61 4.98 -21.93
C ARG A 66 -6.80 5.74 -23.22
N LYS A 67 -8.03 5.82 -23.72
CA LYS A 67 -8.37 6.56 -24.95
C LYS A 67 -8.08 8.06 -24.84
N GLU A 68 -8.45 8.67 -23.74
CA GLU A 68 -8.27 10.10 -23.48
C GLU A 68 -6.91 10.43 -22.82
N GLN A 69 -6.03 9.43 -22.64
CA GLN A 69 -4.71 9.56 -22.01
C GLN A 69 -4.75 10.16 -20.60
N ILE A 70 -5.80 9.84 -19.82
CA ILE A 70 -5.95 10.28 -18.44
C ILE A 70 -5.07 9.41 -17.54
N PRO A 71 -4.19 9.99 -16.70
CA PRO A 71 -3.40 9.24 -15.72
C PRO A 71 -4.29 8.46 -14.76
N ILE A 72 -3.86 7.24 -14.42
CA ILE A 72 -4.62 6.34 -13.54
C ILE A 72 -3.79 6.03 -12.30
N HIS A 73 -4.38 6.22 -11.13
CA HIS A 73 -3.80 5.91 -9.82
C HIS A 73 -4.73 4.96 -9.07
N ILE A 74 -4.19 3.82 -8.61
CA ILE A 74 -4.97 2.86 -7.82
C ILE A 74 -4.65 3.07 -6.35
N LEU A 75 -5.65 3.44 -5.58
CA LEU A 75 -5.53 3.71 -4.16
C LEU A 75 -6.17 2.58 -3.35
N GLY A 76 -5.37 1.91 -2.53
CA GLY A 76 -5.87 1.02 -1.48
C GLY A 76 -6.26 1.83 -0.23
N THR A 77 -5.71 1.48 0.92
CA THR A 77 -5.93 2.24 2.18
C THR A 77 -4.87 3.30 2.45
N GLY A 78 -4.04 3.65 1.48
CA GLY A 78 -3.00 4.68 1.63
C GLY A 78 -1.98 4.42 2.74
N SER A 79 -1.77 3.15 3.13
CA SER A 79 -0.92 2.78 4.28
C SER A 79 0.59 2.89 4.02
N SER A 80 1.00 2.98 2.76
CA SER A 80 2.40 3.13 2.34
C SER A 80 2.53 4.18 1.24
N LEU A 81 1.71 5.21 1.31
CA LEU A 81 1.61 6.25 0.30
C LEU A 81 1.74 7.62 0.94
N LEU A 82 2.50 8.49 0.29
CA LEU A 82 2.56 9.93 0.58
C LEU A 82 2.06 10.69 -0.65
N ILE A 83 1.07 11.54 -0.46
CA ILE A 83 0.45 12.36 -1.50
C ILE A 83 0.82 13.82 -1.25
N PRO A 84 1.31 14.56 -2.25
CA PRO A 84 1.64 15.97 -2.09
C PRO A 84 0.37 16.84 -1.93
N GLU A 85 0.51 17.98 -1.27
CA GLU A 85 -0.58 18.96 -1.09
C GLU A 85 -1.09 19.53 -2.43
N THR A 86 -0.26 19.50 -3.47
CA THR A 86 -0.67 19.90 -4.83
C THR A 86 -1.73 19.00 -5.45
N GLY A 87 -1.97 17.83 -4.82
CA GLY A 87 -2.94 16.86 -5.30
C GLY A 87 -2.39 15.91 -6.36
N VAL A 88 -3.28 15.16 -6.98
CA VAL A 88 -2.96 14.10 -7.95
C VAL A 88 -3.75 14.34 -9.23
N PRO A 89 -3.09 14.54 -10.38
CA PRO A 89 -3.76 14.69 -11.66
C PRO A 89 -4.34 13.36 -12.16
N GLY A 90 -5.34 13.43 -13.02
CA GLY A 90 -6.01 12.26 -13.57
C GLY A 90 -6.99 11.62 -12.61
N VAL A 91 -7.19 10.30 -12.68
CA VAL A 91 -8.19 9.59 -11.88
C VAL A 91 -7.55 8.73 -10.79
N THR A 92 -7.97 8.94 -9.56
CA THR A 92 -7.69 8.04 -8.43
C THR A 92 -8.85 7.05 -8.28
N ILE A 93 -8.57 5.76 -8.40
CA ILE A 93 -9.56 4.68 -8.36
C ILE A 93 -9.43 3.92 -7.06
N VAL A 94 -10.55 3.70 -6.39
CA VAL A 94 -10.65 2.93 -5.14
C VAL A 94 -11.64 1.78 -5.32
N LEU A 95 -11.25 0.57 -4.90
CA LEU A 95 -12.04 -0.66 -5.06
C LEU A 95 -12.65 -1.07 -3.72
N HIS A 96 -13.67 -0.31 -3.24
CA HIS A 96 -14.29 -0.53 -1.93
C HIS A 96 -15.67 -1.22 -2.00
N SER A 97 -16.19 -1.47 -3.20
CA SER A 97 -17.49 -2.11 -3.33
C SER A 97 -17.48 -3.55 -2.78
N PRO A 98 -18.64 -4.09 -2.40
CA PRO A 98 -18.76 -5.48 -1.94
C PRO A 98 -18.20 -6.51 -2.94
N GLU A 99 -18.26 -6.23 -4.24
CA GLU A 99 -17.71 -7.10 -5.27
C GLU A 99 -16.20 -7.23 -5.16
N PHE A 100 -15.49 -6.10 -5.00
CA PHE A 100 -14.04 -6.06 -4.86
C PHE A 100 -13.53 -6.37 -3.45
N CYS A 101 -14.42 -6.49 -2.45
CA CYS A 101 -14.08 -6.85 -1.07
C CYS A 101 -14.47 -8.28 -0.69
N ARG A 102 -15.02 -9.07 -1.61
CA ARG A 102 -15.49 -10.43 -1.34
C ARG A 102 -14.34 -11.35 -0.91
N ILE A 103 -14.59 -12.16 0.14
CA ILE A 103 -13.67 -13.20 0.60
C ILE A 103 -14.41 -14.53 0.55
N THR A 104 -13.82 -15.52 -0.08
CA THR A 104 -14.35 -16.90 -0.18
C THR A 104 -13.28 -17.89 0.22
N VAL A 105 -13.70 -18.98 0.89
CA VAL A 105 -12.80 -20.04 1.33
C VAL A 105 -13.27 -21.37 0.77
N ASP A 106 -12.37 -22.01 0.03
CA ASP A 106 -12.52 -23.38 -0.50
C ASP A 106 -11.21 -24.14 -0.20
N SER A 107 -11.12 -24.65 1.01
CA SER A 107 -9.89 -25.18 1.61
C SER A 107 -9.17 -26.22 0.72
N PRO A 108 -7.89 -26.06 0.39
CA PRO A 108 -6.88 -25.18 1.04
C PRO A 108 -6.76 -23.77 0.43
N PHE A 109 -7.71 -23.34 -0.36
CA PHE A 109 -7.68 -22.05 -1.04
C PHE A 109 -8.52 -21.01 -0.31
N LEU A 110 -8.02 -19.78 -0.31
CA LEU A 110 -8.73 -18.58 0.09
C LEU A 110 -8.60 -17.56 -1.04
N THR A 111 -9.74 -17.09 -1.57
CA THR A 111 -9.76 -16.03 -2.58
C THR A 111 -10.31 -14.76 -1.97
N ALA A 112 -9.60 -13.65 -2.15
CA ALA A 112 -10.04 -12.35 -1.67
C ALA A 112 -9.93 -11.28 -2.77
N GLY A 113 -10.89 -10.38 -2.78
CA GLY A 113 -10.90 -9.21 -3.65
C GLY A 113 -9.85 -8.17 -3.23
N ALA A 114 -9.35 -7.39 -4.18
CA ALA A 114 -8.27 -6.43 -3.95
C ALA A 114 -8.59 -5.36 -2.90
N GLY A 115 -9.87 -4.96 -2.80
CA GLY A 115 -10.36 -3.98 -1.83
C GLY A 115 -10.55 -4.54 -0.42
N ALA A 116 -10.56 -5.86 -0.23
CA ALA A 116 -10.76 -6.46 1.09
C ALA A 116 -9.70 -5.98 2.09
N PRO A 117 -10.10 -5.58 3.32
CA PRO A 117 -9.14 -5.26 4.36
C PRO A 117 -8.25 -6.47 4.68
N LEU A 118 -6.93 -6.30 4.66
CA LEU A 118 -5.96 -7.39 4.93
C LEU A 118 -6.25 -8.12 6.25
N GLY A 119 -6.61 -7.36 7.31
CA GLY A 119 -6.96 -7.94 8.60
C GLY A 119 -8.19 -8.86 8.56
N GLN A 120 -9.16 -8.59 7.68
CA GLN A 120 -10.32 -9.48 7.50
C GLN A 120 -9.90 -10.76 6.77
N VAL A 121 -9.04 -10.67 5.75
CA VAL A 121 -8.51 -11.83 5.03
C VAL A 121 -7.76 -12.77 6.00
N VAL A 122 -6.90 -12.21 6.85
CA VAL A 122 -6.18 -12.97 7.90
C VAL A 122 -7.15 -13.62 8.89
N THR A 123 -8.16 -12.89 9.35
CA THR A 123 -9.14 -13.41 10.31
C THR A 123 -9.96 -14.55 9.71
N GLN A 124 -10.41 -14.40 8.46
CA GLN A 124 -11.15 -15.45 7.75
C GLN A 124 -10.29 -16.71 7.53
N SER A 125 -9.02 -16.54 7.16
CA SER A 125 -8.06 -17.64 7.03
C SER A 125 -7.97 -18.45 8.35
N VAL A 126 -7.68 -17.77 9.45
CA VAL A 126 -7.53 -18.40 10.77
C VAL A 126 -8.80 -19.09 11.25
N SER A 127 -9.97 -18.46 11.05
CA SER A 127 -11.27 -19.05 11.46
C SER A 127 -11.63 -20.31 10.70
N HIS A 128 -11.11 -20.48 9.48
CA HIS A 128 -11.31 -21.67 8.65
C HIS A 128 -10.15 -22.68 8.74
N GLY A 129 -9.22 -22.51 9.71
CA GLY A 129 -8.10 -23.43 9.88
C GLY A 129 -7.08 -23.40 8.73
N LEU A 130 -6.89 -22.23 8.13
CA LEU A 130 -5.93 -21.99 7.07
C LEU A 130 -4.78 -21.12 7.58
N GLY A 131 -3.63 -21.73 7.86
CA GLY A 131 -2.40 -21.11 8.36
C GLY A 131 -1.50 -20.60 7.26
N GLY A 132 -0.53 -19.77 7.64
CA GLY A 132 0.50 -19.19 6.76
C GLY A 132 0.47 -17.67 6.70
N ILE A 133 -0.71 -17.05 6.81
CA ILE A 133 -0.85 -15.59 6.73
C ILE A 133 -1.18 -14.92 8.07
N GLU A 134 -1.25 -15.63 9.18
CA GLU A 134 -1.52 -15.06 10.51
C GLU A 134 -0.45 -14.08 10.97
N ALA A 135 0.76 -14.15 10.40
CA ALA A 135 1.83 -13.19 10.66
C ALA A 135 1.52 -11.77 10.18
N PHE A 136 0.56 -11.61 9.26
CA PHE A 136 0.13 -10.30 8.77
C PHE A 136 -0.94 -9.63 9.64
N VAL A 137 -1.34 -10.25 10.75
CA VAL A 137 -2.30 -9.67 11.71
C VAL A 137 -1.84 -8.29 12.18
N GLY A 138 -2.75 -7.32 12.20
CA GLY A 138 -2.47 -5.93 12.60
C GLY A 138 -1.65 -5.11 11.61
N MET A 139 -1.33 -5.63 10.44
CA MET A 139 -0.80 -4.82 9.35
C MET A 139 -1.95 -4.05 8.68
N PRO A 140 -1.83 -2.72 8.55
CA PRO A 140 -2.82 -1.93 7.82
C PRO A 140 -2.68 -2.18 6.31
N GLY A 141 -3.77 -2.05 5.59
CA GLY A 141 -3.73 -2.15 4.12
C GLY A 141 -4.94 -2.87 3.54
N SER A 142 -5.16 -2.67 2.23
CA SER A 142 -6.02 -3.53 1.43
C SER A 142 -5.26 -4.79 1.01
N PHE A 143 -5.99 -5.86 0.74
CA PHE A 143 -5.40 -7.11 0.28
C PHE A 143 -4.66 -6.93 -1.05
N GLY A 144 -5.24 -6.17 -2.00
CA GLY A 144 -4.57 -5.83 -3.27
C GLY A 144 -3.25 -5.10 -3.06
N GLY A 145 -3.24 -4.08 -2.19
CA GLY A 145 -2.00 -3.37 -1.85
C GLY A 145 -0.96 -4.28 -1.19
N ALA A 146 -1.41 -5.23 -0.35
CA ALA A 146 -0.53 -6.19 0.31
C ALA A 146 0.08 -7.21 -0.67
N VAL A 147 -0.67 -7.68 -1.67
CA VAL A 147 -0.18 -8.58 -2.72
C VAL A 147 0.75 -7.82 -3.68
N CYS A 148 0.32 -6.67 -4.21
CA CYS A 148 1.12 -5.87 -5.14
C CYS A 148 2.44 -5.40 -4.53
N GLY A 149 2.42 -4.97 -3.26
CA GLY A 149 3.63 -4.59 -2.53
C GLY A 149 4.37 -5.77 -1.89
N ASN A 150 3.94 -7.01 -2.13
CA ASN A 150 4.48 -8.20 -1.47
C ASN A 150 4.76 -7.97 0.01
N THR A 151 3.73 -7.56 0.75
CA THR A 151 3.84 -7.21 2.17
C THR A 151 4.46 -8.36 2.97
N GLY A 152 5.46 -8.06 3.77
CA GLY A 152 6.19 -9.04 4.57
C GLY A 152 7.44 -8.47 5.20
N THR A 153 8.28 -9.36 5.70
CA THR A 153 9.60 -9.05 6.22
C THR A 153 10.66 -9.70 5.34
N ILE A 154 11.86 -9.13 5.32
CA ILE A 154 12.95 -9.66 4.49
C ILE A 154 13.35 -11.10 4.90
N HIS A 155 13.25 -11.42 6.19
CA HIS A 155 13.60 -12.75 6.73
C HIS A 155 12.42 -13.71 6.83
N GLY A 156 11.18 -13.18 6.87
CA GLY A 156 9.94 -13.98 7.01
C GLY A 156 9.20 -14.23 5.70
N GLY A 157 9.77 -13.74 4.59
CA GLY A 157 9.11 -13.76 3.29
C GLY A 157 7.93 -12.79 3.20
N GLY A 158 7.36 -12.69 2.00
CA GLY A 158 6.20 -11.85 1.70
C GLY A 158 4.93 -12.66 1.45
N LEU A 159 3.81 -11.95 1.33
CA LEU A 159 2.51 -12.55 1.04
C LEU A 159 2.50 -13.33 -0.28
N GLY A 160 3.37 -12.94 -1.25
CA GLY A 160 3.50 -13.58 -2.55
C GLY A 160 3.87 -15.06 -2.51
N GLN A 161 4.50 -15.55 -1.43
CA GLN A 161 4.81 -16.99 -1.29
C GLN A 161 3.56 -17.86 -1.26
N TRP A 162 2.44 -17.32 -0.79
CA TRP A 162 1.15 -18.01 -0.68
C TRP A 162 0.24 -17.81 -1.89
N VAL A 163 0.59 -16.89 -2.81
CA VAL A 163 -0.22 -16.59 -3.99
C VAL A 163 -0.16 -17.76 -4.96
N GLU A 164 -1.33 -18.28 -5.34
CA GLU A 164 -1.52 -19.29 -6.37
C GLU A 164 -1.85 -18.67 -7.73
N SER A 165 -2.73 -17.67 -7.71
CA SER A 165 -3.10 -16.91 -8.90
C SER A 165 -3.62 -15.52 -8.55
N VAL A 166 -3.52 -14.59 -9.50
CA VAL A 166 -4.06 -13.24 -9.40
C VAL A 166 -4.93 -12.94 -10.61
N ARG A 167 -6.16 -12.54 -10.36
CA ARG A 167 -7.06 -12.04 -11.39
C ARG A 167 -6.88 -10.55 -11.54
N VAL A 168 -6.60 -10.09 -12.74
CA VAL A 168 -6.26 -8.70 -13.04
C VAL A 168 -7.12 -8.16 -14.16
N ILE A 169 -7.25 -6.84 -14.21
CA ILE A 169 -7.76 -6.11 -15.36
C ILE A 169 -6.64 -5.20 -15.88
N HIS A 170 -6.39 -5.28 -17.19
CA HIS A 170 -5.42 -4.46 -17.89
C HIS A 170 -5.98 -3.06 -18.17
N PHE A 171 -5.13 -2.09 -18.43
CA PHE A 171 -5.58 -0.72 -18.72
C PHE A 171 -6.37 -0.58 -20.05
N ASP A 172 -6.40 -1.62 -20.90
CA ASP A 172 -7.31 -1.72 -22.04
C ASP A 172 -8.67 -2.31 -21.68
N GLY A 173 -8.87 -2.64 -20.41
CA GLY A 173 -10.11 -3.19 -19.86
C GLY A 173 -10.28 -4.69 -20.07
N ASP A 174 -9.28 -5.39 -20.57
CA ASP A 174 -9.30 -6.84 -20.69
C ASP A 174 -8.95 -7.51 -19.36
N ILE A 175 -9.64 -8.60 -19.04
CA ILE A 175 -9.45 -9.35 -17.80
C ILE A 175 -8.67 -10.61 -18.08
N SER A 176 -7.67 -10.90 -17.26
CA SER A 176 -6.90 -12.13 -17.30
C SER A 176 -6.62 -12.68 -15.91
N THR A 177 -6.20 -13.93 -15.85
CA THR A 177 -5.73 -14.56 -14.61
C THR A 177 -4.28 -14.95 -14.79
N LEU A 178 -3.43 -14.41 -13.95
CA LEU A 178 -2.00 -14.70 -13.90
C LEU A 178 -1.77 -15.81 -12.86
N SER A 179 -1.11 -16.88 -13.27
CA SER A 179 -0.66 -17.93 -12.38
C SER A 179 0.57 -17.48 -11.59
N LYS A 180 0.89 -18.18 -10.51
CA LYS A 180 2.09 -17.91 -9.69
C LYS A 180 3.37 -17.78 -10.51
N ASN A 181 3.52 -18.59 -11.55
CA ASN A 181 4.74 -18.62 -12.38
C ASN A 181 4.87 -17.41 -13.33
N GLU A 182 3.80 -16.68 -13.54
CA GLU A 182 3.75 -15.47 -14.37
C GLU A 182 3.97 -14.20 -13.56
N ILE A 183 4.09 -14.33 -12.22
CA ILE A 183 4.25 -13.20 -11.30
C ILE A 183 5.61 -13.33 -10.60
N THR A 184 6.39 -12.27 -10.68
CA THR A 184 7.64 -12.16 -9.91
C THR A 184 7.35 -11.42 -8.61
N PHE A 185 7.75 -12.01 -7.48
CA PHE A 185 7.71 -11.39 -6.16
C PHE A 185 9.12 -11.20 -5.61
N GLY A 186 9.42 -10.00 -5.18
CA GLY A 186 10.66 -9.65 -4.46
C GLY A 186 10.34 -8.96 -3.12
N TYR A 187 11.37 -8.53 -2.40
CA TYR A 187 11.18 -7.78 -1.17
C TYR A 187 10.48 -6.43 -1.45
N ARG A 188 9.24 -6.27 -0.93
CA ARG A 188 8.41 -5.08 -1.16
C ARG A 188 8.14 -4.79 -2.64
N TYR A 189 8.06 -5.82 -3.45
CA TYR A 189 7.92 -5.71 -4.90
C TYR A 189 7.10 -6.86 -5.48
N SER A 190 6.34 -6.58 -6.52
CA SER A 190 5.78 -7.56 -7.45
C SER A 190 5.73 -7.00 -8.88
N SER A 191 5.65 -7.90 -9.88
CA SER A 191 5.49 -7.52 -11.29
C SER A 191 4.08 -7.07 -11.67
N LEU A 192 3.21 -6.78 -10.68
CA LEU A 192 1.81 -6.37 -10.88
C LEU A 192 1.62 -4.85 -11.04
N GLU A 193 2.69 -4.09 -11.31
CA GLU A 193 2.64 -2.63 -11.38
C GLU A 193 1.80 -2.07 -12.54
N ASN A 194 1.73 -2.81 -13.65
CA ASN A 194 1.08 -2.35 -14.88
C ASN A 194 -0.33 -2.95 -15.10
N VAL A 195 -0.95 -3.40 -14.04
CA VAL A 195 -2.30 -3.96 -14.04
C VAL A 195 -3.07 -3.55 -12.79
N VAL A 196 -4.39 -3.60 -12.84
CA VAL A 196 -5.23 -3.43 -11.67
C VAL A 196 -5.63 -4.82 -11.15
N MET A 197 -5.22 -5.14 -9.93
CA MET A 197 -5.61 -6.39 -9.30
C MET A 197 -7.10 -6.37 -8.96
N LEU A 198 -7.85 -7.39 -9.36
CA LEU A 198 -9.25 -7.61 -8.98
C LEU A 198 -9.36 -8.51 -7.75
N SER A 199 -8.66 -9.63 -7.76
CA SER A 199 -8.62 -10.59 -6.65
C SER A 199 -7.35 -11.44 -6.72
N ALA A 200 -7.00 -12.10 -5.61
CA ALA A 200 -6.00 -13.17 -5.64
C ALA A 200 -6.49 -14.38 -4.85
N THR A 201 -6.06 -15.56 -5.30
CA THR A 201 -6.24 -16.83 -4.61
C THR A 201 -4.94 -17.19 -3.92
N LEU A 202 -5.03 -17.43 -2.62
CA LEU A 202 -3.94 -17.94 -1.79
C LEU A 202 -4.11 -19.45 -1.60
N ARG A 203 -3.01 -20.20 -1.64
CA ARG A 203 -2.94 -21.58 -1.21
C ARG A 203 -2.30 -21.65 0.17
N LEU A 204 -3.07 -22.09 1.16
CA LEU A 204 -2.71 -22.04 2.57
C LEU A 204 -2.64 -23.44 3.18
N GLU A 205 -2.03 -23.55 4.34
CA GLU A 205 -1.84 -24.80 5.05
C GLU A 205 -3.01 -25.11 5.99
N LYS A 206 -3.49 -26.36 6.00
CA LYS A 206 -4.55 -26.78 6.92
C LYS A 206 -3.98 -27.00 8.30
N GLU A 207 -4.51 -26.30 9.28
CA GLU A 207 -4.10 -26.38 10.67
C GLU A 207 -5.32 -26.30 11.61
N GLU A 208 -5.11 -26.62 12.88
CA GLU A 208 -6.16 -26.53 13.90
C GLU A 208 -6.51 -25.04 14.18
N PRO A 209 -7.78 -24.61 13.99
CA PRO A 209 -8.16 -23.19 14.15
C PRO A 209 -7.81 -22.60 15.51
N LYS A 210 -7.89 -23.38 16.58
CA LYS A 210 -7.57 -22.91 17.94
C LYS A 210 -6.09 -22.55 18.10
N GLU A 211 -5.21 -23.37 17.53
CA GLU A 211 -3.76 -23.11 17.60
C GLU A 211 -3.38 -21.91 16.70
N LEU A 212 -3.99 -21.80 15.51
CA LEU A 212 -3.84 -20.62 14.65
C LEU A 212 -4.28 -19.32 15.36
N ALA A 213 -5.44 -19.35 16.00
CA ALA A 213 -5.95 -18.19 16.73
C ALA A 213 -5.04 -17.79 17.91
N LYS A 214 -4.46 -18.77 18.61
CA LYS A 214 -3.50 -18.53 19.69
C LYS A 214 -2.20 -17.90 19.14
N ARG A 215 -1.67 -18.45 18.03
CA ARG A 215 -0.48 -17.91 17.33
C ARG A 215 -0.72 -16.50 16.83
N MET A 216 -1.85 -16.26 16.15
CA MET A 216 -2.26 -14.95 15.66
C MET A 216 -2.34 -13.91 16.80
N ARG A 217 -2.97 -14.27 17.94
CA ARG A 217 -3.08 -13.38 19.11
C ARG A 217 -1.71 -13.00 19.66
N LYS A 218 -0.79 -13.97 19.77
CA LYS A 218 0.58 -13.71 20.22
C LYS A 218 1.30 -12.73 19.30
N LEU A 219 1.21 -12.95 17.98
CA LEU A 219 1.82 -12.09 16.98
C LEU A 219 1.23 -10.68 16.98
N TRP A 220 -0.09 -10.56 17.19
CA TRP A 220 -0.76 -9.27 17.32
C TRP A 220 -0.27 -8.47 18.53
N ILE A 221 -0.11 -9.13 19.70
CA ILE A 221 0.41 -8.48 20.91
C ILE A 221 1.83 -7.97 20.68
N ILE A 222 2.71 -8.80 20.10
CA ILE A 222 4.09 -8.42 19.77
C ILE A 222 4.09 -7.22 18.83
N ARG A 223 3.32 -7.26 17.75
CA ARG A 223 3.24 -6.16 16.79
C ARG A 223 2.74 -4.88 17.43
N LYS A 224 1.66 -4.95 18.22
CA LYS A 224 1.11 -3.80 18.92
C LYS A 224 2.11 -3.20 19.91
N SER A 225 2.97 -4.01 20.51
CA SER A 225 4.02 -3.51 21.40
C SER A 225 5.15 -2.76 20.67
N GLN A 226 5.37 -3.04 19.39
CA GLN A 226 6.46 -2.48 18.59
C GLN A 226 6.02 -1.28 17.72
N GLN A 227 4.74 -1.13 17.43
CA GLN A 227 4.24 -0.03 16.61
C GLN A 227 3.96 1.23 17.47
N PRO A 228 4.08 2.43 16.90
CA PRO A 228 3.60 3.65 17.55
C PRO A 228 2.14 3.49 17.97
N THR A 229 1.81 3.93 19.19
CA THR A 229 0.44 3.84 19.76
C THR A 229 -0.15 5.23 19.94
N GLY A 230 -1.47 5.30 19.92
CA GLY A 230 -2.25 6.53 20.08
C GLY A 230 -2.91 6.95 18.78
N ASP A 231 -3.51 8.13 18.80
CA ASP A 231 -4.21 8.73 17.66
C ASP A 231 -3.25 9.34 16.63
N THR A 232 -1.94 9.23 16.87
CA THR A 232 -0.93 9.79 15.97
C THR A 232 -0.83 8.95 14.70
N ALA A 233 -1.06 9.59 13.56
CA ALA A 233 -0.87 8.97 12.26
C ALA A 233 0.60 8.55 12.08
N SER A 234 0.82 7.33 11.61
CA SER A 234 2.18 6.77 11.49
C SER A 234 2.29 5.78 10.36
N VAL A 235 3.45 5.77 9.70
CA VAL A 235 3.79 4.85 8.62
C VAL A 235 5.19 4.29 8.80
N LEU A 236 5.41 3.07 8.27
CA LEU A 236 6.77 2.56 8.09
C LEU A 236 7.45 3.35 6.97
N ALA A 237 8.55 4.00 7.27
CA ALA A 237 9.19 4.96 6.36
C ALA A 237 10.26 4.33 5.47
N PHE A 238 10.95 3.29 5.93
CA PHE A 238 12.08 2.70 5.24
C PHE A 238 11.95 1.17 5.14
N LYS A 239 12.56 0.62 4.10
CA LYS A 239 12.76 -0.83 3.96
C LYS A 239 13.98 -1.24 4.78
N ASP A 240 13.91 -2.41 5.46
CA ASP A 240 15.10 -2.97 6.08
C ASP A 240 16.15 -3.30 5.00
N PRO A 241 17.44 -3.09 5.27
CA PRO A 241 18.52 -3.50 4.36
C PRO A 241 18.49 -5.02 4.11
N GLU A 242 18.92 -5.47 2.93
CA GLU A 242 18.97 -6.90 2.60
C GLU A 242 19.89 -7.70 3.54
N SER A 243 20.89 -7.04 4.10
CA SER A 243 21.83 -7.63 5.07
C SER A 243 22.24 -6.58 6.11
N GLY A 244 22.57 -7.04 7.30
CA GLY A 244 23.02 -6.17 8.39
C GLY A 244 21.91 -5.82 9.38
N PRO A 245 22.09 -4.72 10.14
CA PRO A 245 21.14 -4.30 11.17
C PRO A 245 19.83 -3.78 10.58
N SER A 246 18.74 -3.88 11.34
CA SER A 246 17.44 -3.30 10.94
C SER A 246 17.51 -1.79 10.84
N VAL A 247 16.58 -1.18 10.11
CA VAL A 247 16.44 0.29 10.05
C VAL A 247 16.34 0.88 11.46
N SER A 248 15.60 0.25 12.36
CA SER A 248 15.46 0.74 13.73
C SER A 248 16.80 0.76 14.47
N ASP A 249 17.61 -0.29 14.31
CA ASP A 249 18.95 -0.37 14.93
C ASP A 249 19.91 0.67 14.34
N LEU A 250 19.90 0.85 13.00
CA LEU A 250 20.70 1.88 12.32
C LEU A 250 20.35 3.29 12.81
N MET A 251 19.05 3.59 12.91
CA MET A 251 18.60 4.88 13.40
C MET A 251 18.95 5.13 14.87
N GLU A 252 18.93 4.08 15.70
CA GLU A 252 19.39 4.20 17.09
C GLU A 252 20.89 4.44 17.16
N GLN A 253 21.68 3.69 16.38
CA GLN A 253 23.13 3.83 16.32
C GLN A 253 23.57 5.25 15.89
N VAL A 254 22.85 5.85 14.93
CA VAL A 254 23.12 7.21 14.43
C VAL A 254 22.51 8.30 15.31
N GLY A 255 21.66 7.93 16.29
CA GLY A 255 21.04 8.89 17.21
C GLY A 255 19.86 9.67 16.59
N LEU A 256 19.18 9.11 15.58
CA LEU A 256 18.10 9.77 14.85
C LEU A 256 16.71 9.62 15.46
N LYS A 257 16.55 8.89 16.57
CA LYS A 257 15.28 8.87 17.31
C LYS A 257 14.85 10.27 17.68
N ARG A 258 13.55 10.58 17.58
CA ARG A 258 12.94 11.89 17.88
C ARG A 258 13.36 13.01 16.91
N THR A 259 14.17 12.73 15.89
CA THR A 259 14.48 13.74 14.88
C THR A 259 13.19 14.22 14.23
N ARG A 260 13.06 15.55 14.11
CA ARG A 260 11.84 16.22 13.64
C ARG A 260 12.15 17.22 12.54
N ILE A 261 11.29 17.30 11.55
CA ILE A 261 11.24 18.38 10.55
C ILE A 261 9.77 18.80 10.43
N GLY A 262 9.49 20.06 10.75
CA GLY A 262 8.11 20.57 10.79
C GLY A 262 7.21 19.70 11.66
N GLY A 263 6.10 19.22 11.10
CA GLY A 263 5.16 18.32 11.75
C GLY A 263 5.53 16.84 11.71
N ALA A 264 6.58 16.45 10.95
CA ALA A 264 7.01 15.05 10.84
C ALA A 264 8.12 14.70 11.85
N ALA A 265 8.06 13.53 12.46
CA ALA A 265 9.05 13.06 13.42
C ALA A 265 9.34 11.55 13.31
N ILE A 266 10.59 11.16 13.59
CA ILE A 266 10.94 9.76 13.81
C ILE A 266 10.35 9.30 15.15
N SER A 267 9.62 8.19 15.13
CA SER A 267 8.94 7.64 16.29
C SER A 267 9.94 7.25 17.39
N GLU A 268 9.64 7.65 18.63
CA GLU A 268 10.41 7.25 19.81
C GLU A 268 10.34 5.75 20.08
N ARG A 269 9.18 5.14 19.76
CA ARG A 269 8.91 3.74 20.08
C ARG A 269 9.57 2.79 19.09
N ASN A 270 9.56 3.13 17.81
CA ASN A 270 10.19 2.35 16.74
C ASN A 270 10.71 3.31 15.69
N ALA A 271 12.01 3.45 15.60
CA ALA A 271 12.65 4.42 14.72
C ALA A 271 12.47 4.13 13.22
N GLY A 272 11.97 2.95 12.83
CA GLY A 272 11.55 2.66 11.46
C GLY A 272 10.25 3.37 11.05
N PHE A 273 9.53 4.00 12.00
CA PHE A 273 8.27 4.71 11.74
C PHE A 273 8.43 6.22 11.78
N ILE A 274 7.77 6.89 10.84
CA ILE A 274 7.50 8.33 10.91
C ILE A 274 6.11 8.53 11.50
N THR A 275 5.99 9.49 12.41
CA THR A 275 4.74 9.99 12.97
C THR A 275 4.53 11.43 12.51
N VAL A 276 3.28 11.87 12.39
CA VAL A 276 2.96 13.24 11.98
C VAL A 276 1.98 13.89 12.94
N ASP A 277 2.19 15.19 13.15
CA ASP A 277 1.27 16.05 13.89
C ASP A 277 0.15 16.56 12.97
N PRO A 278 -0.96 17.11 13.50
CA PRO A 278 -2.07 17.61 12.70
C PRO A 278 -1.71 18.70 11.68
N ASP A 279 -0.68 19.52 11.97
CA ASP A 279 -0.23 20.62 11.11
C ASP A 279 0.89 20.20 10.14
N CYS A 280 1.21 18.91 10.06
CA CYS A 280 2.23 18.37 9.15
C CYS A 280 1.81 18.50 7.69
N ILE A 281 2.79 18.79 6.84
CA ILE A 281 2.65 18.75 5.39
C ILE A 281 3.52 17.64 4.79
N SER A 282 3.19 17.18 3.59
CA SER A 282 3.92 16.08 2.94
C SER A 282 5.39 16.41 2.69
N ASP A 283 5.73 17.69 2.44
CA ASP A 283 7.12 18.14 2.29
C ASP A 283 7.96 17.93 3.57
N ASP A 284 7.38 18.08 4.76
CA ASP A 284 8.06 17.78 6.02
C ASP A 284 8.49 16.32 6.09
N VAL A 285 7.61 15.41 5.65
CA VAL A 285 7.89 13.95 5.58
C VAL A 285 8.99 13.67 4.57
N VAL A 286 8.95 14.28 3.38
CA VAL A 286 9.96 14.10 2.33
C VAL A 286 11.33 14.59 2.83
N ARG A 287 11.38 15.75 3.43
CA ARG A 287 12.61 16.34 3.98
C ARG A 287 13.18 15.50 5.12
N LEU A 288 12.31 14.95 5.98
CA LEU A 288 12.73 14.06 7.06
C LEU A 288 13.31 12.75 6.51
N ILE A 289 12.68 12.16 5.49
CA ILE A 289 13.20 10.94 4.82
C ILE A 289 14.59 11.21 4.25
N ARG A 290 14.76 12.31 3.51
CA ARG A 290 16.06 12.67 2.93
C ARG A 290 17.14 12.89 3.99
N LEU A 291 16.83 13.63 5.06
CA LEU A 291 17.76 13.84 6.17
C LEU A 291 18.22 12.50 6.78
N VAL A 292 17.29 11.59 7.03
CA VAL A 292 17.59 10.25 7.58
C VAL A 292 18.49 9.47 6.62
N GLN A 293 18.15 9.43 5.32
CA GLN A 293 18.96 8.73 4.31
C GLN A 293 20.39 9.26 4.26
N GLU A 294 20.56 10.58 4.28
CA GLU A 294 21.89 11.21 4.27
C GLU A 294 22.69 10.89 5.54
N GLN A 295 22.09 11.04 6.71
CA GLN A 295 22.79 10.82 7.98
C GLN A 295 23.16 9.34 8.20
N VAL A 296 22.29 8.39 7.84
CA VAL A 296 22.61 6.97 7.92
C VAL A 296 23.69 6.60 6.92
N ALA A 297 23.61 7.06 5.66
CA ALA A 297 24.62 6.77 4.66
C ALA A 297 26.00 7.33 5.04
N LEU A 298 26.06 8.54 5.60
CA LEU A 298 27.33 9.16 6.06
C LEU A 298 27.96 8.42 7.25
N SER A 299 27.12 7.86 8.14
CA SER A 299 27.62 7.27 9.39
C SER A 299 27.89 5.76 9.28
N THR A 300 27.23 5.06 8.35
CA THR A 300 27.25 3.58 8.28
C THR A 300 27.58 3.03 6.90
N GLU A 301 27.70 3.89 5.89
CA GLU A 301 27.86 3.52 4.47
C GLU A 301 26.68 2.72 3.89
N ILE A 302 25.56 2.61 4.63
CA ILE A 302 24.34 1.88 4.22
C ILE A 302 23.33 2.87 3.63
N GLY A 303 22.92 2.66 2.38
CA GLY A 303 21.84 3.41 1.75
C GLY A 303 20.45 2.87 2.19
N LEU A 304 19.61 3.72 2.76
CA LEU A 304 18.23 3.36 3.10
C LEU A 304 17.28 3.62 1.93
N GLU A 305 16.44 2.64 1.62
CA GLU A 305 15.35 2.79 0.66
C GLU A 305 14.05 3.20 1.36
N SER A 306 13.30 4.14 0.77
CA SER A 306 11.97 4.49 1.25
C SER A 306 10.99 3.32 1.08
N ALA A 307 10.20 3.05 2.10
CA ALA A 307 9.05 2.14 2.03
C ALA A 307 7.76 2.86 1.59
N LEU A 308 7.78 4.21 1.57
CA LEU A 308 6.68 5.04 1.07
C LEU A 308 6.82 5.27 -0.42
N LYS A 309 5.73 5.07 -1.14
CA LYS A 309 5.57 5.52 -2.53
C LYS A 309 5.09 6.98 -2.49
N ILE A 310 5.74 7.85 -3.21
CA ILE A 310 5.33 9.26 -3.36
C ILE A 310 4.65 9.38 -4.72
N TRP A 311 3.46 9.97 -4.76
CA TRP A 311 2.72 10.24 -6.01
C TRP A 311 3.06 11.60 -6.58
#